data_1eb4c4c5f4219185887ada65c7418a27
#
_entry.id   1eb4c4c5f4219185887ada65c7418a27
#
_cell.length_a   1.000
_cell.length_b   1.000
_cell.length_c   1.000
_cell.angle_alpha   90.00
_cell.angle_beta   90.00
_cell.angle_gamma   90.00
#
_symmetry.space_group_name_H-M   'P 1'
#
loop_
_entity.id
_entity.type
_entity.pdbx_description
1 polymer ?
#
loop_
_entity_poly.entity_id
_entity_poly.type
_entity_poly.pdbx_seq_one_letter_code
_entity_poly.pdbx_strand_id
1 'polypeptide(L)'
;MRVAVFLSGSGTNFTAIYEEGKRLAGMGGKPYAAIAAVFTNVPGCKGALKAAGLGIPVLALSSKLFFSALGRDPDDDEVRDYYDAAALAMIEEICKPDLIVLAGYRRRLGGMLLGRYRNRVVNLYPGDITKDYLVRGVDASVQAIRAGESSIKCTVYLERPHERFGPALVQSEPVSLDGYKEEDAEAMNELIRSEGEWRIYPYAVHNLIAGGRLGVDPDDNVYLDGKRLGKEGYQYVG
;
A
#
# COMPACT_ATOMS: atom_id res chain seq x y z
N MET A 1 1.54 -8.99 -14.93
CA MET A 1 1.49 -7.57 -14.54
C MET A 1 2.83 -7.17 -13.93
N ARG A 2 3.43 -6.05 -14.33
CA ARG A 2 4.68 -5.52 -13.77
C ARG A 2 4.36 -4.52 -12.66
N VAL A 3 5.02 -4.68 -11.51
CA VAL A 3 4.74 -3.86 -10.33
C VAL A 3 6.01 -3.14 -9.89
N ALA A 4 5.89 -1.84 -9.59
CA ALA A 4 6.87 -1.11 -8.79
C ALA A 4 6.39 -1.03 -7.34
N VAL A 5 7.22 -1.44 -6.38
CA VAL A 5 6.90 -1.37 -4.96
C VAL A 5 7.62 -0.20 -4.32
N PHE A 6 6.87 0.70 -3.67
CA PHE A 6 7.41 1.81 -2.90
C PHE A 6 7.42 1.46 -1.41
N LEU A 7 8.53 1.69 -0.74
CA LEU A 7 8.69 1.40 0.69
C LEU A 7 9.61 2.40 1.39
N SER A 8 9.48 2.51 2.72
CA SER A 8 10.30 3.43 3.55
C SER A 8 10.94 2.76 4.76
N GLY A 9 10.67 1.47 5.02
CA GLY A 9 11.00 0.85 6.29
C GLY A 9 11.41 -0.61 6.22
N SER A 10 10.81 -1.43 7.08
CA SER A 10 11.17 -2.86 7.26
C SER A 10 10.92 -3.75 6.05
N GLY A 11 9.97 -3.38 5.19
CA GLY A 11 9.59 -4.15 4.00
C GLY A 11 8.83 -5.44 4.32
N THR A 12 8.08 -5.50 5.40
CA THR A 12 7.30 -6.69 5.76
C THR A 12 6.19 -6.95 4.75
N ASN A 13 5.41 -5.93 4.37
CA ASN A 13 4.39 -6.04 3.33
C ASN A 13 4.99 -6.35 1.94
N PHE A 14 6.15 -5.75 1.60
CA PHE A 14 6.89 -6.14 0.40
C PHE A 14 7.23 -7.64 0.41
N THR A 15 7.75 -8.15 1.53
CA THR A 15 8.09 -9.57 1.67
C THR A 15 6.86 -10.47 1.47
N ALA A 16 5.73 -10.15 2.10
CA ALA A 16 4.50 -10.93 1.96
C ALA A 16 4.01 -10.98 0.49
N ILE A 17 4.03 -9.83 -0.20
CA ILE A 17 3.65 -9.75 -1.63
C ILE A 17 4.64 -10.56 -2.50
N TYR A 18 5.95 -10.46 -2.24
CA TYR A 18 6.96 -11.18 -3.00
C TYR A 18 6.83 -12.70 -2.85
N GLU A 19 6.69 -13.20 -1.62
CA GLU A 19 6.59 -14.65 -1.36
C GLU A 19 5.32 -15.25 -1.97
N GLU A 20 4.19 -14.56 -1.91
CA GLU A 20 2.96 -15.00 -2.57
C GLU A 20 3.12 -15.00 -4.10
N GLY A 21 3.73 -13.98 -4.67
CA GLY A 21 4.04 -13.93 -6.11
C GLY A 21 4.92 -15.10 -6.56
N LYS A 22 5.94 -15.43 -5.77
CA LYS A 22 6.83 -16.58 -6.00
C LYS A 22 6.06 -17.91 -5.93
N ARG A 23 5.18 -18.06 -4.94
CA ARG A 23 4.32 -19.25 -4.77
C ARG A 23 3.42 -19.43 -5.99
N LEU A 24 2.74 -18.36 -6.44
CA LEU A 24 1.84 -18.40 -7.60
C LEU A 24 2.60 -18.69 -8.91
N ALA A 25 3.77 -18.10 -9.10
CA ALA A 25 4.62 -18.38 -10.26
C ALA A 25 5.02 -19.86 -10.34
N GLY A 26 5.31 -20.49 -9.19
CA GLY A 26 5.64 -21.92 -9.12
C GLY A 26 4.46 -22.85 -9.40
N MET A 27 3.23 -22.37 -9.27
CA MET A 27 2.01 -23.19 -9.56
C MET A 27 1.65 -23.24 -11.05
N GLY A 28 2.26 -22.39 -11.89
CA GLY A 28 1.98 -22.31 -13.33
C GLY A 28 0.58 -21.83 -13.68
N GLY A 29 0.43 -21.07 -14.76
CA GLY A 29 -0.86 -20.71 -15.36
C GLY A 29 -1.74 -19.73 -14.58
N LYS A 30 -1.34 -19.28 -13.39
CA LYS A 30 -2.07 -18.26 -12.64
C LYS A 30 -1.52 -16.86 -12.91
N PRO A 31 -2.38 -15.85 -13.11
CA PRO A 31 -1.92 -14.45 -13.20
C PRO A 31 -1.29 -14.03 -11.85
N TYR A 32 -0.17 -13.33 -11.92
CA TYR A 32 0.46 -12.74 -10.73
C TYR A 32 1.15 -11.43 -11.07
N ALA A 33 1.42 -10.64 -10.04
CA ALA A 33 2.16 -9.40 -10.14
C ALA A 33 3.66 -9.67 -9.95
N ALA A 34 4.45 -9.44 -10.99
CA ALA A 34 5.91 -9.55 -10.92
C ALA A 34 6.48 -8.21 -10.43
N ILE A 35 7.21 -8.23 -9.32
CA ILE A 35 7.90 -7.04 -8.81
C ILE A 35 9.10 -6.77 -9.72
N ALA A 36 9.00 -5.71 -10.52
CA ALA A 36 10.01 -5.33 -11.50
C ALA A 36 11.06 -4.35 -10.93
N ALA A 37 10.66 -3.55 -9.94
CA ALA A 37 11.55 -2.63 -9.23
C ALA A 37 11.01 -2.30 -7.84
N VAL A 38 11.91 -1.93 -6.95
CA VAL A 38 11.59 -1.34 -5.64
C VAL A 38 12.11 0.09 -5.60
N PHE A 39 11.28 1.03 -5.16
CA PHE A 39 11.69 2.40 -4.89
C PHE A 39 11.65 2.69 -3.39
N THR A 40 12.65 3.42 -2.91
CA THR A 40 12.66 3.88 -1.51
C THR A 40 13.06 5.34 -1.39
N ASN A 41 12.35 6.06 -0.52
CA ASN A 41 12.73 7.42 -0.10
C ASN A 41 13.72 7.45 1.09
N VAL A 42 14.06 6.26 1.64
CA VAL A 42 15.03 6.08 2.74
C VAL A 42 16.12 5.11 2.27
N PRO A 43 17.21 5.63 1.65
CA PRO A 43 18.31 4.78 1.19
C PRO A 43 18.84 3.88 2.32
N GLY A 44 19.09 2.61 2.00
CA GLY A 44 19.60 1.63 2.96
C GLY A 44 18.59 1.11 4.00
N CYS A 45 17.30 1.42 3.88
CA CYS A 45 16.30 0.84 4.76
C CYS A 45 16.22 -0.69 4.61
N LYS A 46 15.77 -1.39 5.65
CA LYS A 46 15.75 -2.87 5.68
C LYS A 46 15.01 -3.49 4.50
N GLY A 47 13.89 -2.89 4.07
CA GLY A 47 13.12 -3.35 2.91
C GLY A 47 13.89 -3.24 1.59
N ALA A 48 14.65 -2.16 1.39
CA ALA A 48 15.52 -1.98 0.23
C ALA A 48 16.64 -3.02 0.18
N LEU A 49 17.28 -3.29 1.32
CA LEU A 49 18.32 -4.32 1.42
C LEU A 49 17.76 -5.73 1.16
N LYS A 50 16.56 -6.04 1.64
CA LYS A 50 15.86 -7.30 1.33
C LYS A 50 15.63 -7.45 -0.17
N ALA A 51 15.10 -6.42 -0.84
CA ALA A 51 14.83 -6.44 -2.27
C ALA A 51 16.12 -6.64 -3.08
N ALA A 52 17.19 -5.93 -2.73
CA ALA A 52 18.50 -6.09 -3.37
C ALA A 52 19.05 -7.51 -3.19
N GLY A 53 18.92 -8.10 -2.00
CA GLY A 53 19.32 -9.49 -1.73
C GLY A 53 18.53 -10.54 -2.52
N LEU A 54 17.34 -10.19 -3.00
CA LEU A 54 16.51 -11.01 -3.89
C LEU A 54 16.79 -10.76 -5.39
N GLY A 55 17.76 -9.91 -5.71
CA GLY A 55 18.10 -9.54 -7.09
C GLY A 55 17.11 -8.60 -7.77
N ILE A 56 16.20 -7.97 -6.99
CA ILE A 56 15.25 -7.00 -7.52
C ILE A 56 15.94 -5.63 -7.62
N PRO A 57 15.86 -4.93 -8.77
CA PRO A 57 16.37 -3.57 -8.92
C PRO A 57 15.82 -2.64 -7.82
N VAL A 58 16.72 -1.95 -7.12
CA VAL A 58 16.37 -1.00 -6.06
C VAL A 58 16.80 0.39 -6.47
N LEU A 59 15.85 1.31 -6.48
CA LEU A 59 16.04 2.73 -6.76
C LEU A 59 15.84 3.51 -5.46
N ALA A 60 16.75 4.43 -5.16
CA ALA A 60 16.70 5.18 -3.90
C ALA A 60 16.90 6.68 -4.17
N LEU A 61 15.94 7.49 -3.71
CA LEU A 61 16.04 8.94 -3.71
C LEU A 61 15.72 9.44 -2.31
N SER A 62 16.73 9.93 -1.58
CA SER A 62 16.54 10.43 -0.22
C SER A 62 15.59 11.62 -0.18
N SER A 63 14.38 11.44 0.33
CA SER A 63 13.44 12.55 0.48
C SER A 63 13.96 13.61 1.44
N LYS A 64 14.66 13.21 2.50
CA LYS A 64 15.27 14.15 3.45
C LYS A 64 16.29 15.05 2.76
N LEU A 65 17.18 14.49 1.95
CA LEU A 65 18.20 15.28 1.24
C LEU A 65 17.58 16.13 0.13
N PHE A 66 16.62 15.58 -0.60
CA PHE A 66 15.94 16.28 -1.69
C PHE A 66 15.24 17.54 -1.19
N PHE A 67 14.38 17.43 -0.18
CA PHE A 67 13.66 18.60 0.35
C PHE A 67 14.57 19.57 1.09
N SER A 68 15.60 19.06 1.79
CA SER A 68 16.62 19.92 2.42
C SER A 68 17.39 20.75 1.40
N ALA A 69 17.72 20.16 0.24
CA ALA A 69 18.43 20.87 -0.82
C ALA A 69 17.57 21.95 -1.50
N LEU A 70 16.26 21.72 -1.59
CA LEU A 70 15.31 22.71 -2.13
C LEU A 70 15.01 23.84 -1.14
N GLY A 71 15.21 23.62 0.17
CA GLY A 71 14.84 24.58 1.21
C GLY A 71 13.34 24.90 1.27
N ARG A 72 12.48 24.00 0.77
CA ARG A 72 11.02 24.16 0.71
C ARG A 72 10.30 23.10 1.55
N ASP A 73 9.06 23.42 1.92
CA ASP A 73 8.21 22.53 2.72
C ASP A 73 7.92 21.22 1.96
N PRO A 74 8.21 20.06 2.56
CA PRO A 74 7.86 18.75 2.00
C PRO A 74 6.35 18.54 1.79
N ASP A 75 5.51 19.31 2.44
CA ASP A 75 4.04 19.25 2.33
C ASP A 75 3.47 20.19 1.25
N ASP A 76 4.32 21.02 0.63
CA ASP A 76 3.96 21.78 -0.56
C ASP A 76 3.70 20.85 -1.74
N ASP A 77 2.53 20.96 -2.37
CA ASP A 77 2.09 20.07 -3.45
C ASP A 77 3.02 20.14 -4.68
N GLU A 78 3.50 21.33 -5.07
CA GLU A 78 4.43 21.49 -6.18
C GLU A 78 5.76 20.80 -5.91
N VAL A 79 6.29 20.96 -4.71
CA VAL A 79 7.56 20.34 -4.30
C VAL A 79 7.46 18.82 -4.23
N ARG A 80 6.30 18.34 -3.81
CA ARG A 80 5.97 16.91 -3.81
C ARG A 80 5.91 16.36 -5.22
N ASP A 81 5.29 17.07 -6.16
CA ASP A 81 5.24 16.70 -7.56
C ASP A 81 6.64 16.67 -8.22
N TYR A 82 7.57 17.57 -7.85
CA TYR A 82 8.97 17.48 -8.32
C TYR A 82 9.67 16.23 -7.81
N TYR A 83 9.48 15.89 -6.53
CA TYR A 83 10.07 14.67 -5.97
C TYR A 83 9.51 13.41 -6.66
N ASP A 84 8.22 13.34 -6.86
CA ASP A 84 7.55 12.22 -7.49
C ASP A 84 7.90 12.10 -8.98
N ALA A 85 8.09 13.23 -9.67
CA ALA A 85 8.58 13.24 -11.06
C ALA A 85 9.98 12.61 -11.15
N ALA A 86 10.89 12.98 -10.24
CA ALA A 86 12.23 12.39 -10.19
C ALA A 86 12.18 10.89 -9.87
N ALA A 87 11.35 10.50 -8.91
CA ALA A 87 11.16 9.08 -8.57
C ALA A 87 10.59 8.27 -9.74
N LEU A 88 9.60 8.80 -10.44
CA LEU A 88 9.00 8.16 -11.62
C LEU A 88 10.01 8.04 -12.77
N ALA A 89 10.79 9.08 -13.05
CA ALA A 89 11.82 9.03 -14.09
C ALA A 89 12.79 7.87 -13.84
N MET A 90 13.29 7.72 -12.61
CA MET A 90 14.17 6.61 -12.23
C MET A 90 13.50 5.24 -12.45
N ILE A 91 12.24 5.10 -12.06
CA ILE A 91 11.51 3.83 -12.18
C ILE A 91 11.25 3.49 -13.64
N GLU A 92 10.81 4.46 -14.44
CA GLU A 92 10.40 4.26 -15.82
C GLU A 92 11.58 3.93 -16.75
N GLU A 93 12.80 4.25 -16.35
CA GLU A 93 14.02 3.77 -17.03
C GLU A 93 14.26 2.27 -16.82
N ILE A 94 13.89 1.74 -15.66
CA ILE A 94 14.04 0.31 -15.36
C ILE A 94 12.84 -0.49 -15.84
N CYS A 95 11.63 0.00 -15.54
CA CYS A 95 10.40 -0.64 -15.96
C CYS A 95 9.30 0.40 -16.10
N LYS A 96 8.34 0.15 -17.00
CA LYS A 96 7.07 0.86 -17.02
C LYS A 96 6.06 0.05 -16.23
N PRO A 97 5.81 0.38 -14.95
CA PRO A 97 4.94 -0.43 -14.12
C PRO A 97 3.49 -0.32 -14.57
N ASP A 98 2.80 -1.45 -14.50
CA ASP A 98 1.34 -1.50 -14.69
C ASP A 98 0.62 -1.07 -13.41
N LEU A 99 1.28 -1.26 -12.23
CA LEU A 99 0.77 -0.95 -10.91
C LEU A 99 1.90 -0.45 -10.02
N ILE A 100 1.62 0.54 -9.18
CA ILE A 100 2.47 0.98 -8.07
C ILE A 100 1.83 0.49 -6.76
N VAL A 101 2.62 -0.18 -5.92
CA VAL A 101 2.19 -0.72 -4.63
C VAL A 101 2.95 -0.01 -3.51
N LEU A 102 2.22 0.66 -2.62
CA LEU A 102 2.80 1.37 -1.47
C LEU A 102 2.92 0.42 -0.27
N ALA A 103 4.01 -0.32 -0.17
CA ALA A 103 4.24 -1.29 0.90
C ALA A 103 4.96 -0.65 2.11
N GLY A 104 4.24 0.14 2.89
CA GLY A 104 4.79 0.91 3.99
C GLY A 104 5.59 2.14 3.53
N TYR A 105 5.18 2.76 2.45
CA TYR A 105 5.72 4.04 1.98
C TYR A 105 5.14 5.19 2.81
N ARG A 106 6.01 5.96 3.48
CA ARG A 106 5.58 6.96 4.48
C ARG A 106 5.38 8.36 3.93
N ARG A 107 5.60 8.57 2.64
CA ARG A 107 5.39 9.87 1.99
C ARG A 107 4.02 9.90 1.32
N ARG A 108 3.37 11.07 1.36
CA ARG A 108 2.21 11.33 0.50
C ARG A 108 2.70 11.52 -0.93
N LEU A 109 1.96 10.97 -1.87
CA LEU A 109 2.21 11.16 -3.28
C LEU A 109 1.56 12.46 -3.78
N GLY A 110 2.17 13.09 -4.78
CA GLY A 110 1.67 14.28 -5.43
C GLY A 110 0.59 14.00 -6.46
N GLY A 111 -0.13 15.04 -6.83
CA GLY A 111 -1.24 14.96 -7.81
C GLY A 111 -0.78 14.53 -9.20
N MET A 112 0.43 14.91 -9.61
CA MET A 112 1.02 14.53 -10.88
C MET A 112 1.18 13.01 -11.02
N LEU A 113 1.80 12.35 -10.04
CA LEU A 113 1.98 10.89 -10.03
C LEU A 113 0.64 10.17 -9.98
N LEU A 114 -0.25 10.59 -9.08
CA LEU A 114 -1.56 9.96 -8.91
C LEU A 114 -2.47 10.14 -10.13
N GLY A 115 -2.36 11.26 -10.85
CA GLY A 115 -3.04 11.49 -12.12
C GLY A 115 -2.49 10.58 -13.23
N ARG A 116 -1.16 10.49 -13.38
CA ARG A 116 -0.51 9.64 -14.40
C ARG A 116 -0.79 8.15 -14.18
N TYR A 117 -0.87 7.71 -12.93
CA TYR A 117 -1.16 6.34 -12.54
C TYR A 117 -2.57 6.20 -11.91
N ARG A 118 -3.55 6.98 -12.39
CA ARG A 118 -4.92 6.88 -11.90
C ARG A 118 -5.41 5.42 -11.92
N ASN A 119 -6.04 4.97 -10.84
CA ASN A 119 -6.48 3.59 -10.61
C ASN A 119 -5.35 2.53 -10.63
N ARG A 120 -4.10 2.95 -10.53
CA ARG A 120 -2.92 2.08 -10.57
C ARG A 120 -1.93 2.35 -9.43
N VAL A 121 -2.37 3.00 -8.37
CA VAL A 121 -1.61 3.17 -7.13
C VAL A 121 -2.43 2.63 -5.98
N VAL A 122 -1.94 1.57 -5.34
CA VAL A 122 -2.62 0.91 -4.22
C VAL A 122 -1.83 1.08 -2.95
N ASN A 123 -2.54 1.24 -1.86
CA ASN A 123 -1.96 1.32 -0.53
C ASN A 123 -2.74 0.43 0.44
N LEU A 124 -2.17 0.20 1.60
CA LEU A 124 -2.79 -0.52 2.70
C LEU A 124 -2.82 0.37 3.94
N TYR A 125 -3.96 0.41 4.60
CA TYR A 125 -4.15 1.01 5.91
C TYR A 125 -4.48 -0.09 6.93
N PRO A 126 -3.80 -0.12 8.10
CA PRO A 126 -4.05 -1.12 9.15
C PRO A 126 -5.30 -0.79 9.96
N GLY A 127 -6.39 -0.45 9.27
CA GLY A 127 -7.67 -0.03 9.85
C GLY A 127 -8.78 -0.04 8.81
N ASP A 128 -10.02 0.10 9.30
CA ASP A 128 -11.19 0.28 8.46
C ASP A 128 -11.32 1.75 8.05
N ILE A 129 -11.00 2.05 6.78
CA ILE A 129 -11.02 3.43 6.26
C ILE A 129 -12.42 4.03 6.15
N THR A 130 -13.47 3.24 6.36
CA THR A 130 -14.87 3.72 6.34
C THR A 130 -15.34 4.26 7.70
N LYS A 131 -14.49 4.18 8.72
CA LYS A 131 -14.79 4.65 10.07
C LYS A 131 -14.46 6.13 10.27
N ASP A 132 -15.34 6.85 10.94
CA ASP A 132 -15.24 8.31 11.13
C ASP A 132 -14.26 8.72 12.23
N TYR A 133 -13.86 7.81 13.11
CA TYR A 133 -12.98 8.11 14.25
C TYR A 133 -11.49 8.20 13.89
N LEU A 134 -11.13 7.95 12.65
CA LEU A 134 -9.72 7.90 12.24
C LEU A 134 -9.06 9.28 12.24
N VAL A 135 -7.96 9.43 13.00
CA VAL A 135 -7.15 10.65 13.09
C VAL A 135 -5.74 10.37 12.55
N ARG A 136 -5.10 11.37 11.94
CA ARG A 136 -3.70 11.25 11.47
C ARG A 136 -2.73 11.19 12.64
N GLY A 137 -1.66 10.40 12.49
CA GLY A 137 -0.56 10.33 13.45
C GLY A 137 -0.83 9.49 14.70
N VAL A 138 -1.99 8.84 14.77
CA VAL A 138 -2.33 7.89 15.84
C VAL A 138 -2.47 6.51 15.22
N ASP A 139 -1.99 5.47 15.89
CA ASP A 139 -2.11 4.10 15.44
C ASP A 139 -3.59 3.69 15.30
N ALA A 140 -3.92 2.98 14.24
CA ALA A 140 -5.30 2.58 13.93
C ALA A 140 -5.89 1.69 15.04
N SER A 141 -5.09 0.79 15.62
CA SER A 141 -5.48 -0.07 16.74
C SER A 141 -5.85 0.72 17.99
N VAL A 142 -5.03 1.72 18.34
CA VAL A 142 -5.29 2.62 19.47
C VAL A 142 -6.59 3.40 19.26
N GLN A 143 -6.83 3.89 18.03
CA GLN A 143 -8.06 4.61 17.70
C GLN A 143 -9.30 3.70 17.81
N ALA A 144 -9.19 2.45 17.34
CA ALA A 144 -10.28 1.47 17.45
C ALA A 144 -10.65 1.20 18.90
N ILE A 145 -9.66 0.99 19.78
CA ILE A 145 -9.89 0.80 21.22
C ILE A 145 -10.56 2.04 21.84
N ARG A 146 -10.08 3.25 21.53
CA ARG A 146 -10.70 4.50 22.02
C ARG A 146 -12.14 4.67 21.57
N ALA A 147 -12.45 4.15 20.38
CA ALA A 147 -13.82 4.14 19.85
C ALA A 147 -14.70 3.01 20.41
N GLY A 148 -14.15 2.13 21.28
CA GLY A 148 -14.88 1.00 21.87
C GLY A 148 -15.07 -0.19 20.93
N GLU A 149 -14.27 -0.28 19.85
CA GLU A 149 -14.32 -1.42 18.94
C GLU A 149 -13.65 -2.64 19.56
N SER A 150 -14.26 -3.82 19.43
CA SER A 150 -13.68 -5.10 19.85
C SER A 150 -12.80 -5.77 18.80
N SER A 151 -12.80 -5.24 17.59
CA SER A 151 -12.01 -5.74 16.47
C SER A 151 -11.66 -4.64 15.49
N ILE A 152 -10.66 -4.90 14.65
CA ILE A 152 -10.23 -3.99 13.59
C ILE A 152 -10.07 -4.75 12.26
N LYS A 153 -10.30 -4.08 11.15
CA LYS A 153 -10.01 -4.61 9.80
C LYS A 153 -8.89 -3.82 9.17
N CYS A 154 -8.09 -4.47 8.33
CA CYS A 154 -7.18 -3.78 7.41
C CYS A 154 -7.89 -3.47 6.09
N THR A 155 -7.50 -2.40 5.41
CA THR A 155 -8.10 -2.03 4.13
C THR A 155 -7.02 -1.78 3.08
N VAL A 156 -7.09 -2.48 1.94
CA VAL A 156 -6.38 -2.12 0.70
C VAL A 156 -7.26 -1.15 -0.08
N TYR A 157 -6.70 -0.03 -0.51
CA TYR A 157 -7.43 1.04 -1.18
C TYR A 157 -6.62 1.67 -2.32
N LEU A 158 -7.28 2.41 -3.21
CA LEU A 158 -6.62 3.23 -4.21
C LEU A 158 -6.22 4.58 -3.65
N GLU A 159 -5.02 5.04 -3.97
CA GLU A 159 -4.61 6.41 -3.66
C GLU A 159 -5.34 7.42 -4.57
N ARG A 160 -5.68 8.57 -3.98
CA ARG A 160 -6.33 9.71 -4.67
C ARG A 160 -5.66 11.02 -4.30
N PRO A 161 -5.55 11.96 -5.28
CA PRO A 161 -5.07 13.31 -5.00
C PRO A 161 -5.98 14.00 -3.99
N HIS A 162 -5.39 14.69 -3.03
CA HIS A 162 -6.08 15.53 -2.02
C HIS A 162 -7.06 14.79 -1.09
N GLU A 163 -7.23 13.48 -1.24
CA GLU A 163 -8.03 12.66 -0.34
C GLU A 163 -7.15 11.99 0.71
N ARG A 164 -7.73 11.64 1.84
CA ARG A 164 -7.05 10.83 2.86
C ARG A 164 -6.98 9.37 2.44
N PHE A 165 -8.09 8.87 1.94
CA PHE A 165 -8.27 7.53 1.41
C PHE A 165 -9.14 7.63 0.15
N GLY A 166 -8.77 6.94 -0.88
CA GLY A 166 -9.64 6.71 -2.03
C GLY A 166 -10.50 5.46 -1.85
N PRO A 167 -11.07 4.91 -2.93
CA PRO A 167 -11.98 3.77 -2.85
C PRO A 167 -11.35 2.53 -2.21
N ALA A 168 -12.05 1.91 -1.26
CA ALA A 168 -11.65 0.62 -0.70
C ALA A 168 -11.77 -0.48 -1.75
N LEU A 169 -10.72 -1.29 -1.88
CA LEU A 169 -10.70 -2.45 -2.77
C LEU A 169 -11.00 -3.75 -2.02
N VAL A 170 -10.32 -3.94 -0.87
CA VAL A 170 -10.41 -5.17 -0.07
C VAL A 170 -10.31 -4.81 1.40
N GLN A 171 -11.16 -5.42 2.21
CA GLN A 171 -11.01 -5.43 3.67
C GLN A 171 -10.72 -6.84 4.18
N SER A 172 -9.93 -6.95 5.24
CA SER A 172 -9.66 -8.21 5.92
C SER A 172 -10.87 -8.73 6.71
N GLU A 173 -10.79 -9.98 7.14
CA GLU A 173 -11.58 -10.43 8.28
C GLU A 173 -11.28 -9.55 9.51
N PRO A 174 -12.22 -9.44 10.45
CA PRO A 174 -11.98 -8.73 11.70
C PRO A 174 -10.86 -9.39 12.50
N VAL A 175 -9.87 -8.60 12.91
CA VAL A 175 -8.81 -9.00 13.85
C VAL A 175 -9.26 -8.60 15.25
N SER A 176 -9.39 -9.55 16.17
CA SER A 176 -9.86 -9.27 17.54
C SER A 176 -8.85 -8.38 18.29
N LEU A 177 -9.39 -7.41 19.02
CA LEU A 177 -8.66 -6.55 19.96
C LEU A 177 -8.99 -6.91 21.42
N ASP A 178 -9.72 -8.01 21.66
CA ASP A 178 -10.12 -8.43 22.99
C ASP A 178 -8.89 -8.65 23.89
N GLY A 179 -8.92 -8.06 25.07
CA GLY A 179 -7.83 -8.16 26.04
C GLY A 179 -6.68 -7.17 25.84
N TYR A 180 -6.64 -6.43 24.73
CA TYR A 180 -5.65 -5.39 24.47
C TYR A 180 -6.11 -4.02 25.00
N LYS A 181 -5.12 -3.18 25.34
CA LYS A 181 -5.28 -1.79 25.73
C LYS A 181 -4.41 -0.89 24.86
N GLU A 182 -4.54 0.43 25.02
CA GLU A 182 -3.77 1.41 24.24
C GLU A 182 -2.25 1.24 24.39
N GLU A 183 -1.78 0.85 25.59
CA GLU A 183 -0.36 0.58 25.86
C GLU A 183 0.21 -0.63 25.09
N ASP A 184 -0.64 -1.51 24.60
CA ASP A 184 -0.27 -2.72 23.85
C ASP A 184 -0.13 -2.47 22.33
N ALA A 185 -0.01 -1.22 21.90
CA ALA A 185 -0.03 -0.81 20.48
C ALA A 185 0.96 -1.62 19.61
N GLU A 186 2.15 -1.94 20.12
CA GLU A 186 3.15 -2.72 19.35
C GLU A 186 2.68 -4.16 19.11
N ALA A 187 2.15 -4.82 20.15
CA ALA A 187 1.61 -6.18 20.05
C ALA A 187 0.38 -6.24 19.14
N MET A 188 -0.53 -5.26 19.26
CA MET A 188 -1.67 -5.13 18.36
C MET A 188 -1.25 -4.94 16.91
N ASN A 189 -0.27 -4.07 16.65
CA ASN A 189 0.24 -3.83 15.31
C ASN A 189 0.89 -5.08 14.70
N GLU A 190 1.55 -5.92 15.50
CA GLU A 190 2.08 -7.20 15.02
C GLU A 190 0.96 -8.19 14.68
N LEU A 191 -0.06 -8.29 15.52
CA LEU A 191 -1.23 -9.12 15.29
C LEU A 191 -1.98 -8.66 14.01
N ILE A 192 -2.22 -7.36 13.85
CA ILE A 192 -2.88 -6.79 12.68
C ILE A 192 -2.09 -7.07 11.41
N ARG A 193 -0.75 -7.01 11.46
CA ARG A 193 0.09 -7.39 10.32
C ARG A 193 -0.08 -8.85 9.93
N SER A 194 0.03 -9.77 10.89
CA SER A 194 -0.01 -11.21 10.62
C SER A 194 -1.39 -11.70 10.21
N GLU A 195 -2.44 -11.23 10.88
CA GLU A 195 -3.80 -11.71 10.66
C GLU A 195 -4.57 -10.90 9.60
N GLY A 196 -4.16 -9.67 9.34
CA GLY A 196 -4.82 -8.76 8.40
C GLY A 196 -3.96 -8.44 7.18
N GLU A 197 -2.91 -7.59 7.37
CA GLU A 197 -2.16 -7.01 6.26
C GLU A 197 -1.53 -8.05 5.33
N TRP A 198 -0.81 -9.03 5.88
CA TRP A 198 -0.06 -10.03 5.10
C TRP A 198 -0.97 -11.07 4.43
N ARG A 199 -2.25 -11.11 4.80
CA ARG A 199 -3.25 -11.93 4.12
C ARG A 199 -3.87 -11.19 2.95
N ILE A 200 -4.38 -9.97 3.19
CA ILE A 200 -5.16 -9.27 2.17
C ILE A 200 -4.30 -8.54 1.13
N TYR A 201 -3.11 -8.01 1.49
CA TYR A 201 -2.34 -7.23 0.53
C TYR A 201 -1.79 -8.08 -0.63
N PRO A 202 -1.15 -9.25 -0.37
CA PRO A 202 -0.78 -10.16 -1.44
C PRO A 202 -2.00 -10.62 -2.26
N TYR A 203 -3.11 -10.96 -1.59
CA TYR A 203 -4.33 -11.38 -2.25
C TYR A 203 -4.90 -10.29 -3.17
N ALA A 204 -5.00 -9.06 -2.70
CA ALA A 204 -5.46 -7.93 -3.50
C ALA A 204 -4.57 -7.72 -4.74
N VAL A 205 -3.25 -7.70 -4.56
CA VAL A 205 -2.29 -7.44 -5.63
C VAL A 205 -2.28 -8.54 -6.68
N HIS A 206 -2.21 -9.81 -6.26
CA HIS A 206 -2.06 -10.93 -7.19
C HIS A 206 -3.40 -11.46 -7.71
N ASN A 207 -4.33 -11.78 -6.82
CA ASN A 207 -5.53 -12.51 -7.18
C ASN A 207 -6.61 -11.61 -7.78
N LEU A 208 -6.70 -10.37 -7.30
CA LEU A 208 -7.75 -9.47 -7.74
C LEU A 208 -7.26 -8.50 -8.82
N ILE A 209 -6.17 -7.76 -8.56
CA ILE A 209 -5.70 -6.72 -9.50
C ILE A 209 -4.96 -7.37 -10.67
N ALA A 210 -3.91 -8.17 -10.42
CA ALA A 210 -3.18 -8.85 -11.50
C ALA A 210 -4.04 -9.90 -12.20
N GLY A 211 -5.03 -10.46 -11.50
CA GLY A 211 -6.04 -11.34 -12.07
C GLY A 211 -7.08 -10.64 -12.95
N GLY A 212 -7.07 -9.30 -13.02
CA GLY A 212 -8.03 -8.53 -13.83
C GLY A 212 -9.46 -8.57 -13.31
N ARG A 213 -9.66 -8.92 -12.04
CA ARG A 213 -10.99 -9.11 -11.45
C ARG A 213 -11.57 -7.81 -10.88
N LEU A 214 -10.72 -6.86 -10.48
CA LEU A 214 -11.13 -5.55 -9.98
C LEU A 214 -11.19 -4.53 -11.12
N GLY A 215 -12.29 -3.80 -11.21
CA GLY A 215 -12.48 -2.64 -12.05
C GLY A 215 -12.88 -1.42 -11.23
N VAL A 216 -12.55 -0.23 -11.72
CA VAL A 216 -12.96 1.04 -11.11
C VAL A 216 -13.44 1.96 -12.22
N ASP A 217 -14.65 2.50 -12.08
CA ASP A 217 -15.23 3.43 -13.06
C ASP A 217 -14.77 4.89 -12.82
N PRO A 218 -15.13 5.83 -13.71
CA PRO A 218 -14.76 7.23 -13.52
C PRO A 218 -15.32 7.89 -12.26
N ASP A 219 -16.42 7.36 -11.72
CA ASP A 219 -17.07 7.84 -10.49
C ASP A 219 -16.52 7.15 -9.23
N ASP A 220 -15.39 6.45 -9.35
CA ASP A 220 -14.71 5.72 -8.29
C ASP A 220 -15.53 4.56 -7.67
N ASN A 221 -16.52 4.05 -8.39
CA ASN A 221 -17.19 2.82 -7.99
C ASN A 221 -16.29 1.62 -8.29
N VAL A 222 -16.16 0.73 -7.32
CA VAL A 222 -15.35 -0.49 -7.41
C VAL A 222 -16.23 -1.66 -7.80
N TYR A 223 -15.72 -2.47 -8.72
CA TYR A 223 -16.39 -3.68 -9.22
C TYR A 223 -15.48 -4.89 -9.02
N LEU A 224 -16.05 -6.01 -8.62
CA LEU A 224 -15.40 -7.32 -8.60
C LEU A 224 -16.16 -8.25 -9.56
N ASP A 225 -15.44 -8.76 -10.56
CA ASP A 225 -16.02 -9.65 -11.61
C ASP A 225 -17.30 -9.04 -12.24
N GLY A 226 -17.28 -7.71 -12.45
CA GLY A 226 -18.39 -6.95 -13.03
C GLY A 226 -19.53 -6.60 -12.07
N LYS A 227 -19.48 -7.01 -10.80
CA LYS A 227 -20.47 -6.64 -9.78
C LYS A 227 -19.95 -5.48 -8.96
N ARG A 228 -20.76 -4.42 -8.82
CA ARG A 228 -20.42 -3.26 -7.99
C ARG A 228 -20.31 -3.66 -6.52
N LEU A 229 -19.25 -3.22 -5.87
CA LEU A 229 -19.02 -3.39 -4.44
C LEU A 229 -19.59 -2.23 -3.63
N GLY A 230 -19.81 -2.45 -2.34
CA GLY A 230 -20.09 -1.39 -1.36
C GLY A 230 -18.85 -0.54 -1.05
N LYS A 231 -19.04 0.47 -0.21
CA LYS A 231 -17.96 1.40 0.20
C LYS A 231 -16.80 0.72 0.94
N GLU A 232 -17.04 -0.46 1.50
CA GLU A 232 -16.03 -1.29 2.19
C GLU A 232 -15.17 -2.12 1.23
N GLY A 233 -15.50 -2.16 -0.08
CA GLY A 233 -14.84 -3.03 -1.03
C GLY A 233 -15.19 -4.51 -0.84
N TYR A 234 -14.32 -5.38 -1.36
CA TYR A 234 -14.45 -6.84 -1.20
C TYR A 234 -14.10 -7.26 0.23
N GLN A 235 -14.98 -8.03 0.85
CA GLN A 235 -14.72 -8.61 2.18
C GLN A 235 -13.97 -9.93 1.99
N TYR A 236 -12.69 -9.94 2.36
CA TYR A 236 -11.84 -11.12 2.25
C TYR A 236 -12.31 -12.20 3.24
N VAL A 237 -12.38 -13.43 2.75
CA VAL A 237 -12.62 -14.64 3.53
C VAL A 237 -11.46 -15.58 3.24
N GLY A 238 -10.69 -15.92 4.26
CA GLY A 238 -9.48 -16.75 4.20
C GLY A 238 -9.70 -18.23 3.98
#